data_61fd11af9edb8765550decf93f0152df
#
_entry.id   61fd11af9edb8765550decf93f0152df
#
_cell.length_a   1.000
_cell.length_b   1.000
_cell.length_c   1.000
_cell.angle_alpha   90.00
_cell.angle_beta   90.00
_cell.angle_gamma   90.00
#
_symmetry.space_group_name_H-M   'P 1'
#
loop_
_entity.id
_entity.type
_entity.pdbx_description
1 polymer ?
#
loop_
_entity_poly.entity_id
_entity_poly.type
_entity_poly.pdbx_seq_one_letter_code
_entity_poly.pdbx_strand_id
1 'polypeptide(L)'
;MLIERNQQAPMSDEYPLMAFIANEGVAPKGERYDRSALVTDTVNKLYKKTEKGDFIYSSNNLETGSIGLNKYGKACISPVYSIFEPTGIADSDFLGRRLVRKDFINAMVKWRQGVIYGQWRIHESDFLKIEITVPSVEEQRKIGTYLDQLDNLITLHQRELEKLQNIKKSMLEKMFV
;
A
#
# COMPACT_ATOMS: atom_id res chain seq x y z
N MET A 1 5.36 17.00 5.55
CA MET A 1 4.95 15.73 6.20
C MET A 1 5.57 14.50 5.54
N LEU A 2 5.81 14.55 4.24
CA LEU A 2 6.44 13.49 3.45
C LEU A 2 7.60 14.04 2.64
N ILE A 3 8.62 13.23 2.39
CA ILE A 3 9.71 13.50 1.44
C ILE A 3 9.87 12.31 0.51
N GLU A 4 10.32 12.55 -0.72
CA GLU A 4 10.53 11.49 -1.70
C GLU A 4 11.67 10.55 -1.26
N ARG A 5 11.40 9.23 -1.29
CA ARG A 5 12.41 8.19 -1.19
C ARG A 5 12.74 7.68 -2.59
N ASN A 6 13.85 8.10 -3.14
CA ASN A 6 14.28 7.74 -4.50
C ASN A 6 15.55 6.88 -4.50
N GLN A 7 15.70 5.98 -3.55
CA GLN A 7 16.81 5.05 -3.48
C GLN A 7 16.55 3.83 -4.35
N GLN A 8 17.47 3.51 -5.24
CA GLN A 8 17.42 2.33 -6.08
C GLN A 8 18.63 1.44 -5.84
N ALA A 9 18.38 0.14 -5.77
CA ALA A 9 19.42 -0.88 -5.64
C ALA A 9 18.94 -2.22 -6.21
N PRO A 10 19.83 -3.18 -6.49
CA PRO A 10 19.46 -4.57 -6.66
C PRO A 10 18.78 -5.11 -5.39
N MET A 11 17.97 -6.16 -5.54
CA MET A 11 17.40 -6.86 -4.38
C MET A 11 18.52 -7.47 -3.52
N SER A 12 18.26 -7.62 -2.23
CA SER A 12 19.16 -8.25 -1.26
C SER A 12 18.33 -8.96 -0.19
N ASP A 13 19.00 -9.72 0.68
CA ASP A 13 18.35 -10.38 1.81
C ASP A 13 17.71 -9.35 2.77
N GLU A 14 18.35 -8.18 2.93
CA GLU A 14 17.81 -7.08 3.74
C GLU A 14 16.63 -6.38 3.06
N TYR A 15 16.64 -6.28 1.74
CA TYR A 15 15.58 -5.66 0.91
C TYR A 15 15.08 -6.68 -0.12
N PRO A 16 14.28 -7.66 0.28
CA PRO A 16 13.74 -8.66 -0.64
C PRO A 16 12.82 -8.04 -1.68
N LEU A 17 12.75 -8.68 -2.85
CA LEU A 17 11.87 -8.21 -3.92
C LEU A 17 10.42 -8.59 -3.63
N MET A 18 9.60 -7.59 -3.42
CA MET A 18 8.18 -7.69 -3.10
C MET A 18 7.31 -7.11 -4.20
N ALA A 19 6.02 -7.40 -4.14
CA ALA A 19 4.99 -6.75 -4.95
C ALA A 19 4.28 -5.66 -4.13
N PHE A 20 3.79 -4.62 -4.81
CA PHE A 20 2.77 -3.75 -4.25
C PHE A 20 1.42 -4.21 -4.80
N ILE A 21 0.60 -4.79 -3.93
CA ILE A 21 -0.70 -5.36 -4.27
C ILE A 21 -1.78 -4.32 -3.99
N ALA A 22 -2.66 -4.09 -4.96
CA ALA A 22 -3.75 -3.13 -4.82
C ALA A 22 -4.60 -3.42 -3.58
N ASN A 23 -4.86 -2.39 -2.79
CA ASN A 23 -5.59 -2.42 -1.51
C ASN A 23 -4.93 -3.22 -0.37
N GLU A 24 -3.84 -3.94 -0.61
CA GLU A 24 -3.11 -4.71 0.40
C GLU A 24 -1.78 -4.04 0.78
N GLY A 25 -1.13 -3.34 -0.17
CA GLY A 25 0.18 -2.74 0.03
C GLY A 25 1.34 -3.66 -0.37
N VAL A 26 2.48 -3.52 0.32
CA VAL A 26 3.68 -4.33 0.07
C VAL A 26 3.49 -5.73 0.65
N ALA A 27 3.62 -6.75 -0.20
CA ALA A 27 3.48 -8.15 0.18
C ALA A 27 4.39 -9.06 -0.66
N PRO A 28 4.66 -10.30 -0.21
CA PRO A 28 5.39 -11.28 -1.00
C PRO A 28 4.72 -11.50 -2.36
N LYS A 29 5.53 -11.68 -3.39
CA LYS A 29 5.02 -12.06 -4.71
C LYS A 29 4.43 -13.47 -4.60
N GLY A 30 3.12 -13.59 -4.72
CA GLY A 30 2.49 -14.89 -4.92
C GLY A 30 2.75 -15.42 -6.34
N GLU A 31 2.43 -16.69 -6.58
CA GLU A 31 2.61 -17.36 -7.89
C GLU A 31 2.00 -16.57 -9.06
N ARG A 32 0.91 -15.85 -8.84
CA ARG A 32 0.25 -14.96 -9.82
C ARG A 32 1.12 -13.82 -10.35
N TYR A 33 2.12 -13.41 -9.59
CA TYR A 33 3.01 -12.28 -9.91
C TYR A 33 4.43 -12.72 -10.21
N ASP A 34 4.68 -14.03 -10.25
CA ASP A 34 5.98 -14.56 -10.63
C ASP A 34 6.19 -14.39 -12.14
N ARG A 35 6.95 -13.36 -12.47
CA ARG A 35 7.44 -13.08 -13.82
C ARG A 35 8.93 -13.37 -13.94
N SER A 36 9.47 -14.22 -13.10
CA SER A 36 10.90 -14.57 -13.11
C SER A 36 11.34 -15.12 -14.47
N ALA A 37 10.46 -15.87 -15.15
CA ALA A 37 10.70 -16.38 -16.50
C ALA A 37 10.77 -15.30 -17.61
N LEU A 38 10.30 -14.06 -17.35
CA LEU A 38 10.29 -12.96 -18.31
C LEU A 38 11.40 -11.93 -18.08
N VAL A 39 12.18 -12.07 -17.00
CA VAL A 39 13.25 -11.14 -16.65
C VAL A 39 14.58 -11.81 -16.81
N THR A 40 15.29 -11.46 -17.87
CA THR A 40 16.59 -12.06 -18.26
C THR A 40 17.75 -11.70 -17.33
N ASP A 41 17.63 -10.61 -16.54
CA ASP A 41 18.64 -10.20 -15.55
C ASP A 41 17.96 -9.66 -14.30
N THR A 42 17.71 -10.55 -13.33
CA THR A 42 17.12 -10.18 -12.03
C THR A 42 18.17 -9.67 -11.04
N VAL A 43 19.44 -10.02 -11.24
CA VAL A 43 20.52 -9.77 -10.27
C VAL A 43 20.99 -8.33 -10.29
N ASN A 44 21.11 -7.73 -11.47
CA ASN A 44 21.61 -6.35 -11.63
C ASN A 44 20.48 -5.32 -11.80
N LYS A 45 19.23 -5.77 -11.88
CA LYS A 45 18.09 -4.87 -12.05
C LYS A 45 17.90 -4.00 -10.82
N LEU A 46 17.77 -2.70 -11.04
CA LEU A 46 17.50 -1.75 -9.98
C LEU A 46 16.02 -1.69 -9.65
N TYR A 47 15.74 -1.72 -8.37
CA TYR A 47 14.41 -1.61 -7.77
C TYR A 47 14.39 -0.45 -6.78
N LYS A 48 13.25 0.16 -6.55
CA LYS A 48 13.10 1.19 -5.51
C LYS A 48 13.01 0.53 -4.14
N LYS A 49 13.82 1.03 -3.20
CA LYS A 49 13.77 0.63 -1.79
C LYS A 49 12.59 1.29 -1.10
N THR A 50 11.94 0.53 -0.21
CA THR A 50 10.88 1.03 0.66
C THR A 50 11.02 0.43 2.06
N GLU A 51 10.54 1.15 3.06
CA GLU A 51 10.58 0.75 4.46
C GLU A 51 9.19 0.87 5.10
N LYS A 52 9.03 0.27 6.28
CA LYS A 52 7.77 0.35 7.02
C LYS A 52 7.41 1.81 7.30
N GLY A 53 6.17 2.17 6.98
CA GLY A 53 5.67 3.53 7.14
C GLY A 53 5.77 4.40 5.89
N ASP A 54 6.48 3.95 4.84
CA ASP A 54 6.52 4.66 3.57
C ASP A 54 5.15 4.66 2.89
N PHE A 55 4.78 5.81 2.34
CA PHE A 55 3.60 5.96 1.49
C PHE A 55 3.98 5.72 0.03
N ILE A 56 3.19 4.91 -0.67
CA ILE A 56 3.49 4.43 -2.02
C ILE A 56 2.29 4.63 -2.92
N TYR A 57 2.51 5.06 -4.17
CA TYR A 57 1.45 5.05 -5.18
C TYR A 57 1.97 4.74 -6.59
N SER A 58 1.05 4.29 -7.45
CA SER A 58 1.22 4.23 -8.91
C SER A 58 0.27 5.20 -9.59
N SER A 59 0.77 6.14 -10.37
CA SER A 59 -0.04 7.14 -11.07
C SER A 59 -1.08 6.54 -12.04
N ASN A 60 -0.79 5.34 -12.57
CA ASN A 60 -1.68 4.66 -13.50
C ASN A 60 -2.89 4.01 -12.83
N ASN A 61 -2.73 3.53 -11.60
CA ASN A 61 -3.69 2.65 -10.96
C ASN A 61 -4.16 3.18 -9.58
N LEU A 62 -4.24 4.52 -9.45
CA LEU A 62 -4.67 5.17 -8.19
C LEU A 62 -6.07 4.73 -7.77
N GLU A 63 -7.03 4.82 -8.71
CA GLU A 63 -8.45 4.54 -8.44
C GLU A 63 -8.73 3.04 -8.25
N THR A 64 -7.82 2.19 -8.68
CA THR A 64 -7.91 0.72 -8.51
C THR A 64 -7.14 0.21 -7.29
N GLY A 65 -6.66 1.12 -6.43
CA GLY A 65 -6.07 0.78 -5.14
C GLY A 65 -4.55 0.62 -5.15
N SER A 66 -3.84 1.01 -6.23
CA SER A 66 -2.37 1.05 -6.21
C SER A 66 -1.86 2.30 -5.50
N ILE A 67 -2.30 2.48 -4.27
CA ILE A 67 -1.95 3.57 -3.36
C ILE A 67 -2.09 3.07 -1.92
N GLY A 68 -1.13 3.36 -1.06
CA GLY A 68 -1.21 2.96 0.34
C GLY A 68 0.11 3.02 1.09
N LEU A 69 0.10 2.48 2.30
CA LEU A 69 1.23 2.44 3.22
C LEU A 69 1.97 1.10 3.11
N ASN A 70 3.29 1.14 3.19
CA ASN A 70 4.08 -0.05 3.42
C ASN A 70 3.96 -0.47 4.90
N LYS A 71 3.20 -1.51 5.17
CA LYS A 71 3.05 -2.14 6.49
C LYS A 71 3.99 -3.35 6.68
N TYR A 72 4.63 -3.81 5.60
CA TYR A 72 5.49 -4.99 5.60
C TYR A 72 6.84 -4.73 6.29
N GLY A 73 7.59 -3.75 5.81
CA GLY A 73 8.94 -3.47 6.28
C GLY A 73 9.91 -3.16 5.15
N LYS A 74 11.19 -3.48 5.31
CA LYS A 74 12.21 -3.31 4.27
C LYS A 74 11.90 -4.17 3.07
N ALA A 75 11.84 -3.57 1.89
CA ALA A 75 11.56 -4.26 0.63
C ALA A 75 12.10 -3.49 -0.57
N CYS A 76 12.28 -4.20 -1.68
CA CYS A 76 12.44 -3.66 -3.01
C CYS A 76 11.16 -3.86 -3.81
N ILE A 77 10.69 -2.80 -4.49
CA ILE A 77 9.52 -2.85 -5.37
C ILE A 77 9.83 -2.28 -6.75
N SER A 78 8.92 -2.48 -7.69
CA SER A 78 9.09 -1.99 -9.06
C SER A 78 9.34 -0.48 -9.11
N PRO A 79 10.25 0.01 -9.98
CA PRO A 79 10.54 1.43 -10.14
C PRO A 79 9.36 2.30 -10.61
N VAL A 80 8.26 1.69 -11.06
CA VAL A 80 7.05 2.42 -11.50
C VAL A 80 6.29 3.12 -10.37
N TYR A 81 6.59 2.76 -9.12
CA TYR A 81 5.96 3.36 -7.94
C TYR A 81 6.71 4.62 -7.49
N SER A 82 5.95 5.62 -7.04
CA SER A 82 6.49 6.75 -6.28
C SER A 82 6.41 6.42 -4.80
N ILE A 83 7.50 6.66 -4.06
CA ILE A 83 7.66 6.29 -2.65
C ILE A 83 8.02 7.53 -1.86
N PHE A 84 7.37 7.70 -0.70
CA PHE A 84 7.58 8.82 0.20
C PHE A 84 7.73 8.35 1.64
N GLU A 85 8.79 8.81 2.30
CA GLU A 85 9.01 8.55 3.71
C GLU A 85 8.39 9.66 4.58
N PRO A 86 7.82 9.31 5.76
CA PRO A 86 7.31 10.30 6.71
C PRO A 86 8.46 11.07 7.37
N THR A 87 8.28 12.39 7.55
CA THR A 87 9.28 13.26 8.18
C THR A 87 9.19 13.31 9.71
N GLY A 88 8.29 12.55 10.32
CA GLY A 88 8.02 12.59 11.77
C GLY A 88 7.09 13.74 12.22
N ILE A 89 6.74 14.66 11.32
CA ILE A 89 5.77 15.75 11.60
C ILE A 89 4.33 15.23 11.56
N ALA A 90 4.12 14.05 10.99
CA ALA A 90 2.81 13.42 10.92
C ALA A 90 2.96 11.91 11.22
N ASP A 91 1.89 11.34 11.76
CA ASP A 91 1.80 9.91 12.00
C ASP A 91 1.58 9.16 10.69
N SER A 92 2.38 8.11 10.43
CA SER A 92 2.35 7.40 9.15
C SER A 92 1.07 6.61 8.95
N ASP A 93 0.52 5.97 10.00
CA ASP A 93 -0.72 5.19 9.90
C ASP A 93 -1.91 6.10 9.64
N PHE A 94 -1.96 7.26 10.30
CA PHE A 94 -2.96 8.29 10.01
C PHE A 94 -2.85 8.77 8.56
N LEU A 95 -1.64 9.11 8.08
CA LEU A 95 -1.43 9.54 6.70
C LEU A 95 -1.81 8.45 5.70
N GLY A 96 -1.42 7.21 5.95
CA GLY A 96 -1.78 6.08 5.11
C GLY A 96 -3.30 5.94 4.93
N ARG A 97 -4.09 6.15 5.99
CA ARG A 97 -5.56 6.16 5.94
C ARG A 97 -6.12 7.41 5.27
N ARG A 98 -5.53 8.58 5.52
CA ARG A 98 -5.99 9.88 4.97
C ARG A 98 -5.75 9.99 3.47
N LEU A 99 -4.60 9.53 2.99
CA LEU A 99 -4.16 9.72 1.61
C LEU A 99 -4.76 8.70 0.62
N VAL A 100 -5.38 7.62 1.10
CA VAL A 100 -6.11 6.67 0.24
C VAL A 100 -7.59 7.03 0.05
N ARG A 101 -8.06 8.11 0.65
CA ARG A 101 -9.46 8.55 0.51
C ARG A 101 -9.72 9.11 -0.88
N LYS A 102 -10.96 8.92 -1.35
CA LYS A 102 -11.39 9.38 -2.68
C LYS A 102 -11.19 10.89 -2.92
N ASP A 103 -11.41 11.70 -1.89
CA ASP A 103 -11.22 13.15 -1.97
C ASP A 103 -9.77 13.51 -2.27
N PHE A 104 -8.81 12.84 -1.64
CA PHE A 104 -7.39 13.03 -1.89
C PHE A 104 -6.95 12.45 -3.24
N ILE A 105 -7.40 11.23 -3.59
CA ILE A 105 -7.14 10.64 -4.92
C ILE A 105 -7.64 11.56 -6.03
N ASN A 106 -8.83 12.13 -5.89
CA ASN A 106 -9.37 13.10 -6.85
C ASN A 106 -8.51 14.38 -6.95
N ALA A 107 -7.90 14.82 -5.85
CA ALA A 107 -6.94 15.93 -5.88
C ALA A 107 -5.66 15.53 -6.64
N MET A 108 -5.13 14.30 -6.41
CA MET A 108 -3.97 13.78 -7.13
C MET A 108 -4.20 13.67 -8.63
N VAL A 109 -5.38 13.19 -9.04
CA VAL A 109 -5.73 12.98 -10.46
C VAL A 109 -5.64 14.29 -11.27
N LYS A 110 -5.90 15.44 -10.67
CA LYS A 110 -5.76 16.76 -11.31
C LYS A 110 -4.32 17.08 -11.74
N TRP A 111 -3.33 16.45 -11.13
CA TRP A 111 -1.91 16.60 -11.44
C TRP A 111 -1.39 15.55 -12.43
N ARG A 112 -2.26 14.67 -12.92
CA ARG A 112 -1.86 13.67 -13.92
C ARG A 112 -1.47 14.33 -15.22
N GLN A 113 -0.33 13.91 -15.72
CA GLN A 113 0.18 14.25 -17.03
C GLN A 113 0.19 12.99 -17.91
N GLY A 114 -0.30 13.11 -19.15
CA GLY A 114 -0.21 12.05 -20.14
C GLY A 114 1.23 11.88 -20.59
N VAL A 115 1.70 10.63 -20.62
CA VAL A 115 2.99 10.26 -21.18
C VAL A 115 2.80 9.30 -22.35
N ILE A 116 3.88 9.03 -23.09
CA ILE A 116 3.87 8.13 -24.24
C ILE A 116 3.27 6.75 -23.86
N TYR A 117 2.52 6.14 -24.78
CA TYR A 117 1.83 4.85 -24.62
C TYR A 117 0.65 4.81 -23.63
N GLY A 118 -0.02 5.94 -23.43
CA GLY A 118 -1.26 5.97 -22.63
C GLY A 118 -1.05 5.77 -21.13
N GLN A 119 0.17 5.93 -20.65
CA GLN A 119 0.45 5.92 -19.22
C GLN A 119 0.23 7.31 -18.61
N TRP A 120 -0.16 7.33 -17.35
CA TRP A 120 -0.29 8.54 -16.57
C TRP A 120 0.90 8.70 -15.63
N ARG A 121 1.34 9.93 -15.42
CA ARG A 121 2.35 10.27 -14.43
C ARG A 121 1.88 11.46 -13.59
N ILE A 122 2.14 11.36 -12.29
CA ILE A 122 2.13 12.49 -11.35
C ILE A 122 3.55 12.63 -10.88
N HIS A 123 4.18 13.77 -11.14
CA HIS A 123 5.53 14.02 -10.65
C HIS A 123 5.53 14.08 -9.13
N GLU A 124 6.56 13.54 -8.52
CA GLU A 124 6.73 13.49 -7.07
C GLU A 124 6.71 14.90 -6.45
N SER A 125 7.30 15.87 -7.16
CA SER A 125 7.26 17.29 -6.77
C SER A 125 5.85 17.89 -6.81
N ASP A 126 4.99 17.44 -7.72
CA ASP A 126 3.59 17.92 -7.80
C ASP A 126 2.73 17.27 -6.72
N PHE A 127 2.94 15.99 -6.43
CA PHE A 127 2.31 15.32 -5.29
C PHE A 127 2.61 16.06 -3.97
N LEU A 128 3.86 16.47 -3.75
CA LEU A 128 4.27 17.17 -2.53
C LEU A 128 3.69 18.59 -2.39
N LYS A 129 3.14 19.16 -3.46
CA LYS A 129 2.42 20.46 -3.42
C LYS A 129 0.96 20.33 -2.99
N ILE A 130 0.41 19.10 -2.93
CA ILE A 130 -0.99 18.91 -2.54
C ILE A 130 -1.12 19.18 -1.04
N GLU A 131 -1.82 20.23 -0.70
CA GLU A 131 -2.08 20.61 0.68
C GLU A 131 -3.23 19.80 1.27
N ILE A 132 -3.03 19.35 2.50
CA ILE A 132 -4.07 18.69 3.30
C ILE A 132 -4.12 19.29 4.69
N THR A 133 -5.32 19.43 5.22
CA THR A 133 -5.51 19.77 6.64
C THR A 133 -5.49 18.49 7.46
N VAL A 134 -4.70 18.50 8.53
CA VAL A 134 -4.56 17.39 9.47
C VAL A 134 -4.63 17.90 10.90
N PRO A 135 -5.12 17.08 11.85
CA PRO A 135 -5.10 17.43 13.27
C PRO A 135 -3.66 17.40 13.84
N SER A 136 -3.52 17.69 15.13
CA SER A 136 -2.23 17.54 15.82
C SER A 136 -1.71 16.10 15.75
N VAL A 137 -0.38 15.92 15.82
CA VAL A 137 0.23 14.57 15.76
C VAL A 137 -0.30 13.67 16.87
N GLU A 138 -0.59 14.21 18.03
CA GLU A 138 -1.18 13.45 19.14
C GLU A 138 -2.58 12.94 18.80
N GLU A 139 -3.43 13.79 18.18
CA GLU A 139 -4.75 13.38 17.70
C GLU A 139 -4.66 12.38 16.55
N GLN A 140 -3.71 12.57 15.63
CA GLN A 140 -3.46 11.63 14.55
C GLN A 140 -3.17 10.22 15.09
N ARG A 141 -2.30 10.10 16.10
CA ARG A 141 -1.99 8.83 16.76
C ARG A 141 -3.20 8.21 17.45
N LYS A 142 -3.99 9.03 18.16
CA LYS A 142 -5.24 8.55 18.80
C LYS A 142 -6.23 8.01 17.76
N ILE A 143 -6.41 8.74 16.65
CA ILE A 143 -7.29 8.33 15.55
C ILE A 143 -6.77 7.04 14.91
N GLY A 144 -5.47 6.95 14.61
CA GLY A 144 -4.84 5.76 14.03
C GLY A 144 -5.05 4.54 14.92
N THR A 145 -4.70 4.64 16.20
CA THR A 145 -4.87 3.55 17.18
C THR A 145 -6.33 3.10 17.30
N TYR A 146 -7.27 4.03 17.34
CA TYR A 146 -8.68 3.70 17.42
C TYR A 146 -9.17 2.94 16.17
N LEU A 147 -8.77 3.39 15.00
CA LEU A 147 -9.14 2.74 13.74
C LEU A 147 -8.49 1.35 13.62
N ASP A 148 -7.24 1.17 14.07
CA ASP A 148 -6.59 -0.14 14.10
C ASP A 148 -7.32 -1.12 15.04
N GLN A 149 -7.81 -0.65 16.19
CA GLN A 149 -8.63 -1.46 17.08
C GLN A 149 -9.94 -1.91 16.40
N LEU A 150 -10.60 -1.01 15.68
CA LEU A 150 -11.80 -1.35 14.90
C LEU A 150 -11.52 -2.38 13.80
N ASP A 151 -10.45 -2.23 13.04
CA ASP A 151 -10.05 -3.17 11.99
C ASP A 151 -9.75 -4.57 12.59
N ASN A 152 -9.10 -4.61 13.75
CA ASN A 152 -8.84 -5.87 14.46
C ASN A 152 -10.15 -6.54 14.92
N LEU A 153 -11.09 -5.78 15.47
CA LEU A 153 -12.41 -6.30 15.87
C LEU A 153 -13.20 -6.83 14.66
N ILE A 154 -13.22 -6.08 13.57
CA ILE A 154 -13.86 -6.52 12.31
C ILE A 154 -13.25 -7.85 11.85
N THR A 155 -11.93 -7.95 11.82
CA THR A 155 -11.23 -9.18 11.41
C THR A 155 -11.55 -10.36 12.31
N LEU A 156 -11.61 -10.14 13.64
CA LEU A 156 -11.97 -11.17 14.61
C LEU A 156 -13.39 -11.69 14.38
N HIS A 157 -14.36 -10.77 14.27
CA HIS A 157 -15.75 -11.16 14.05
C HIS A 157 -15.99 -11.82 12.70
N GLN A 158 -15.26 -11.44 11.66
CA GLN A 158 -15.32 -12.13 10.37
C GLN A 158 -14.86 -13.59 10.49
N ARG A 159 -13.76 -13.85 11.22
CA ARG A 159 -13.28 -15.22 11.48
C ARG A 159 -14.26 -16.05 12.33
N GLU A 160 -14.88 -15.42 13.31
CA GLU A 160 -15.92 -16.08 14.13
C GLU A 160 -17.15 -16.45 13.30
N LEU A 161 -17.60 -15.52 12.45
CA LEU A 161 -18.71 -15.75 11.53
C LEU A 161 -18.43 -16.93 10.58
N GLU A 162 -17.23 -16.97 9.99
CA GLU A 162 -16.81 -18.07 9.11
C GLU A 162 -16.84 -19.42 9.85
N LYS A 163 -16.31 -19.48 11.08
CA LYS A 163 -16.35 -20.69 11.90
C LYS A 163 -17.80 -21.14 12.18
N LEU A 164 -18.68 -20.22 12.54
CA LEU A 164 -20.09 -20.53 12.80
C LEU A 164 -20.81 -21.01 11.53
N GLN A 165 -20.52 -20.41 10.38
CA GLN A 165 -21.05 -20.86 9.09
C GLN A 165 -20.58 -22.28 8.75
N ASN A 166 -19.31 -22.61 8.99
CA ASN A 166 -18.77 -23.94 8.79
C ASN A 166 -19.39 -24.97 9.73
N ILE A 167 -19.58 -24.64 11.01
CA ILE A 167 -20.28 -25.49 11.97
C ILE A 167 -21.74 -25.74 11.52
N LYS A 168 -22.46 -24.68 11.16
CA LYS A 168 -23.83 -24.79 10.64
C LYS A 168 -23.89 -25.72 9.42
N LYS A 169 -22.98 -25.54 8.45
CA LYS A 169 -22.91 -26.40 7.27
C LYS A 169 -22.69 -27.86 7.64
N SER A 170 -21.71 -28.15 8.49
CA SER A 170 -21.40 -29.51 8.94
C SER A 170 -22.56 -30.17 9.72
N MET A 171 -23.28 -29.38 10.52
CA MET A 171 -24.49 -29.90 11.22
C MET A 171 -25.60 -30.24 10.24
N LEU A 172 -25.89 -29.37 9.26
CA LEU A 172 -26.91 -29.64 8.24
C LEU A 172 -26.57 -30.91 7.43
N GLU A 173 -25.30 -31.06 7.02
CA GLU A 173 -24.83 -32.26 6.30
C GLU A 173 -25.03 -33.53 7.11
N LYS A 174 -24.88 -33.49 8.43
CA LYS A 174 -25.08 -34.67 9.32
C LYS A 174 -26.52 -34.93 9.68
N MET A 175 -27.40 -33.94 9.65
CA MET A 175 -28.81 -34.07 10.06
C MET A 175 -29.71 -34.57 8.92
N PHE A 176 -29.28 -34.41 7.67
CA PHE A 176 -30.09 -34.75 6.51
C PHE A 176 -29.41 -35.81 5.59
N VAL A 177 -28.58 -36.66 6.17
CA VAL A 177 -28.01 -37.84 5.51
C VAL A 177 -28.96 -39.05 5.70
#